data_3102eafea8b7e53fffdde020cedabb57
#
_entry.id   3102eafea8b7e53fffdde020cedabb57
#
_cell.length_a   1.000
_cell.length_b   1.000
_cell.length_c   1.000
_cell.angle_alpha   90.00
_cell.angle_beta   90.00
_cell.angle_gamma   90.00
#
_symmetry.space_group_name_H-M   'P 1'
#
loop_
_entity.id
_entity.type
_entity.pdbx_description
1 polymer ?
#
loop_
_entity_poly.entity_id
_entity_poly.type
_entity_poly.pdbx_seq_one_letter_code
_entity_poly.pdbx_strand_id
1 'polypeptide(L)' 'MRRVAPLAALVAAEMAAAGRSRAEIEQHLRDRYDLPDYDAVLDRAAALAEKR' A
#
# COMPACT_ATOMS: atom_id res chain seq x y z
N MET A 1 1.47 -16.07 12.79
CA MET A 1 0.55 -14.98 12.53
C MET A 1 1.15 -13.96 11.59
N ARG A 2 0.42 -13.61 10.58
CA ARG A 2 0.96 -12.80 9.52
C ARG A 2 0.45 -11.37 9.57
N ARG A 3 1.34 -10.42 9.50
CA ARG A 3 0.99 -9.01 9.57
C ARG A 3 1.43 -8.24 8.33
N VAL A 4 1.56 -8.97 7.24
CA VAL A 4 2.09 -8.36 6.02
C VAL A 4 1.15 -7.30 5.46
N ALA A 5 -0.16 -7.60 5.45
CA ALA A 5 -1.11 -6.67 4.84
C ALA A 5 -1.16 -5.32 5.56
N PRO A 6 -1.20 -5.27 6.91
CA PRO A 6 -1.16 -3.98 7.59
C PRO A 6 0.13 -3.21 7.33
N LEU A 7 1.26 -3.92 7.28
CA LEU A 7 2.54 -3.26 7.00
C LEU A 7 2.58 -2.75 5.57
N ALA A 8 2.08 -3.55 4.64
CA ALA A 8 2.06 -3.14 3.24
C ALA A 8 1.20 -1.91 3.06
N ALA A 9 0.05 -1.85 3.74
CA ALA A 9 -0.82 -0.68 3.65
C ALA A 9 -0.13 0.56 4.19
N LEU A 10 0.63 0.41 5.27
CA LEU A 10 1.34 1.55 5.84
C LEU A 10 2.41 2.05 4.89
N VAL A 11 3.18 1.13 4.30
CA VAL A 11 4.20 1.50 3.33
C VAL A 11 3.56 2.19 2.12
N ALA A 12 2.46 1.64 1.64
CA ALA A 12 1.76 2.23 0.50
C ALA A 12 1.22 3.61 0.84
N ALA A 13 0.72 3.79 2.06
CA ALA A 13 0.22 5.09 2.49
C ALA A 13 1.34 6.13 2.52
N GLU A 14 2.53 5.72 2.96
CA GLU A 14 3.68 6.63 2.97
C GLU A 14 4.04 7.05 1.55
N MET A 15 4.01 6.09 0.62
CA MET A 15 4.33 6.40 -0.77
C MET A 15 3.28 7.32 -1.37
N ALA A 16 2.00 7.08 -1.06
CA ALA A 16 0.92 7.92 -1.56
C ALA A 16 1.07 9.34 -1.04
N ALA A 17 1.42 9.47 0.24
CA ALA A 17 1.64 10.79 0.84
C ALA A 17 2.81 11.50 0.19
N ALA A 18 3.78 10.74 -0.32
CA ALA A 18 4.94 11.31 -0.99
C ALA A 18 4.65 11.67 -2.45
N GLY A 19 3.44 11.40 -2.94
CA GLY A 19 3.07 11.77 -4.29
C GLY A 19 3.30 10.69 -5.33
N ARG A 20 3.56 9.47 -4.91
CA ARG A 20 3.76 8.36 -5.85
C ARG A 20 2.44 7.95 -6.47
N SER A 21 2.49 7.53 -7.73
CA SER A 21 1.29 7.08 -8.41
C SER A 21 0.87 5.71 -7.87
N ARG A 22 -0.42 5.39 -8.07
CA ARG A 22 -0.94 4.09 -7.65
C ARG A 22 -0.19 2.95 -8.35
N ALA A 23 0.15 3.13 -9.63
CA ALA A 23 0.86 2.10 -10.36
C ALA A 23 2.26 1.85 -9.76
N GLU A 24 2.93 2.91 -9.39
CA GLU A 24 4.24 2.79 -8.75
C GLU A 24 4.14 2.07 -7.42
N ILE A 25 3.14 2.42 -6.64
CA ILE A 25 2.94 1.80 -5.34
C ILE A 25 2.63 0.32 -5.50
N GLU A 26 1.76 0.00 -6.44
CA GLU A 26 1.41 -1.39 -6.70
C GLU A 26 2.63 -2.20 -7.11
N GLN A 27 3.45 -1.65 -7.98
CA GLN A 27 4.66 -2.33 -8.42
C GLN A 27 5.60 -2.58 -7.26
N HIS A 28 5.75 -1.58 -6.40
CA HIS A 28 6.59 -1.72 -5.21
C HIS A 28 6.09 -2.85 -4.32
N LEU A 29 4.78 -2.92 -4.12
CA LEU A 29 4.21 -3.95 -3.27
C LEU A 29 4.37 -5.33 -3.89
N ARG A 30 4.20 -5.45 -5.20
CA ARG A 30 4.37 -6.72 -5.87
C ARG A 30 5.80 -7.23 -5.77
N ASP A 31 6.75 -6.32 -5.77
CA ASP A 31 8.16 -6.70 -5.68
C ASP A 31 8.54 -7.17 -4.29
N ARG A 32 7.88 -6.66 -3.27
CA ARG A 32 8.30 -6.89 -1.89
C ARG A 32 7.35 -7.75 -1.07
N TYR A 33 6.10 -7.83 -1.47
CA TYR A 33 5.08 -8.55 -0.71
C TYR A 33 4.31 -9.47 -1.62
N ASP A 34 3.85 -10.57 -1.04
CA ASP A 34 3.00 -11.52 -1.75
C ASP A 34 1.61 -11.40 -1.15
N LEU A 35 0.81 -10.50 -1.70
CA LEU A 35 -0.51 -10.19 -1.16
C LEU A 35 -1.60 -10.81 -2.00
N PRO A 36 -2.70 -11.25 -1.37
CA PRO A 36 -3.82 -11.84 -2.11
C PRO A 36 -4.63 -10.82 -2.91
N ASP A 37 -4.65 -9.56 -2.45
CA ASP A 37 -5.46 -8.54 -3.10
C ASP A 37 -4.79 -7.18 -2.97
N TYR A 38 -4.07 -6.80 -4.02
CA TYR A 38 -3.36 -5.54 -4.01
C TYR A 38 -4.31 -4.35 -4.07
N ASP A 39 -5.45 -4.49 -4.77
CA ASP A 39 -6.40 -3.39 -4.85
C ASP A 39 -6.95 -3.01 -3.48
N ALA A 40 -7.27 -4.00 -2.67
CA ALA A 40 -7.77 -3.74 -1.33
C ALA A 40 -6.73 -3.01 -0.49
N VAL A 41 -5.47 -3.42 -0.61
CA VAL A 41 -4.39 -2.79 0.13
C VAL A 41 -4.19 -1.35 -0.34
N LEU A 42 -4.25 -1.13 -1.64
CA LEU A 42 -4.07 0.20 -2.20
C LEU A 42 -5.22 1.12 -1.80
N ASP A 43 -6.45 0.61 -1.78
CA ASP A 43 -7.60 1.39 -1.33
C ASP A 43 -7.45 1.79 0.13
N ARG A 44 -7.00 0.85 0.96
CA ARG A 44 -6.78 1.14 2.36
C ARG A 44 -5.67 2.17 2.54
N ALA A 45 -4.62 2.05 1.74
CA ALA A 45 -3.51 2.99 1.81
C ALA A 45 -3.96 4.39 1.43
N ALA A 46 -4.81 4.50 0.41
CA ALA A 46 -5.32 5.80 0.00
C ALA A 46 -6.15 6.43 1.11
N ALA A 47 -6.97 5.62 1.78
CA ALA A 47 -7.78 6.12 2.89
C ALA A 47 -6.90 6.59 4.05
N LEU A 48 -5.84 5.83 4.34
CA LEU A 48 -4.91 6.21 5.40
C LEU A 48 -4.18 7.51 5.05
N ALA A 49 -3.77 7.64 3.80
CA ALA A 49 -3.06 8.83 3.37
C ALA A 49 -3.94 10.07 3.45
N GLU A 50 -5.23 9.92 3.16
CA GLU A 50 -6.16 11.03 3.24
C GLU A 50 -6.34 11.55 4.66
N LYS A 51 -6.17 10.69 5.63
CA LYS A 51 -6.38 11.08 7.02
C LYS A 51 -5.18 11.78 7.63
N ARG A 52 -4.09 11.84 6.92
CA ARG A 52 -2.86 12.48 7.40
C ARG A 52 -2.81 13.96 7.08
#